data_a1308a32352085bd601958c1d81f848e
#
_entry.id   a1308a32352085bd601958c1d81f848e
#
_cell.length_a   1.000
_cell.length_b   1.000
_cell.length_c   1.000
_cell.angle_alpha   90.00
_cell.angle_beta   90.00
_cell.angle_gamma   90.00
#
_symmetry.space_group_name_H-M   'P 1'
#
loop_
_entity.id
_entity.type
_entity.pdbx_description
1 polymer ?
#
loop_
_entity_poly.entity_id
_entity_poly.type
_entity_poly.pdbx_seq_one_letter_code
_entity_poly.pdbx_strand_id
1 'polypeptide(L)'
;MQQNFYLCIDLKSFYASVECVDRGLNPLTTNLVVADPSRGRGAICLAVSPSMKKLGVRNRCRLFEIPKNLKYITALPRMRLYMEKAAEIYRNYLKFFAPEDIHVYSIDECFVDITKYLKLYNLPPREITKMLLDMIYERTGLIATAGIGTNLFLAKVALDVISKSSPDYIGYLNEDLFKEEMWHYEPLTDIWNIGRGIASRLLKYDVVDLYGITQIEEVKLYKELPLIV
;
A
#
# COMPACT_ATOMS: atom_id res chain seq x y z
N MET A 1 -15.28 14.04 22.21
CA MET A 1 -15.73 13.24 21.05
C MET A 1 -14.96 11.93 21.05
N GLN A 2 -15.58 10.84 20.67
CA GLN A 2 -14.88 9.55 20.55
C GLN A 2 -13.93 9.62 19.33
N GLN A 3 -12.69 9.25 19.50
CA GLN A 3 -11.71 9.22 18.41
C GLN A 3 -12.02 8.06 17.47
N ASN A 4 -12.09 8.31 16.16
CA ASN A 4 -12.27 7.28 15.17
C ASN A 4 -10.92 6.65 14.82
N PHE A 5 -10.96 5.38 14.39
CA PHE A 5 -9.78 4.64 13.94
C PHE A 5 -10.07 3.86 12.65
N TYR A 6 -9.21 4.04 11.69
CA TYR A 6 -9.28 3.40 10.37
C TYR A 6 -8.00 2.63 10.10
N LEU A 7 -8.15 1.49 9.46
CA LEU A 7 -7.04 0.75 8.89
C LEU A 7 -7.00 0.95 7.38
N CYS A 8 -5.80 1.02 6.83
CA CYS A 8 -5.54 0.78 5.42
C CYS A 8 -4.60 -0.43 5.32
N ILE A 9 -5.01 -1.48 4.63
CA ILE A 9 -4.28 -2.76 4.54
C ILE A 9 -3.92 -3.00 3.08
N ASP A 10 -2.65 -3.33 2.79
CA ASP A 10 -2.12 -3.65 1.45
C ASP A 10 -1.38 -4.99 1.45
N LEU A 11 -1.56 -5.78 0.39
CA LEU A 11 -0.90 -7.06 0.20
C LEU A 11 0.44 -6.87 -0.51
N LYS A 12 1.53 -7.17 0.19
CA LYS A 12 2.89 -6.90 -0.28
C LYS A 12 3.22 -7.60 -1.61
N SER A 13 3.40 -6.80 -2.68
CA SER A 13 3.70 -7.30 -4.03
C SER A 13 2.71 -8.37 -4.51
N PHE A 14 1.43 -8.14 -4.34
CA PHE A 14 0.34 -9.11 -4.36
C PHE A 14 0.47 -10.19 -5.45
N TYR A 15 0.45 -9.85 -6.72
CA TYR A 15 0.51 -10.87 -7.80
C TYR A 15 1.77 -11.73 -7.74
N ALA A 16 2.93 -11.12 -7.49
CA ALA A 16 4.18 -11.85 -7.39
C ALA A 16 4.22 -12.75 -6.14
N SER A 17 3.65 -12.29 -5.03
CA SER A 17 3.55 -13.08 -3.81
C SER A 17 2.58 -14.25 -3.99
N VAL A 18 1.43 -14.06 -4.64
CA VAL A 18 0.51 -15.15 -5.00
C VAL A 18 1.19 -16.19 -5.86
N GLU A 19 1.97 -15.76 -6.89
CA GLU A 19 2.70 -16.67 -7.75
C GLU A 19 3.80 -17.47 -7.02
N CYS A 20 4.45 -16.85 -6.04
CA CYS A 20 5.41 -17.56 -5.18
C CYS A 20 4.71 -18.60 -4.31
N VAL A 21 3.69 -18.18 -3.56
CA VAL A 21 2.96 -19.06 -2.62
C VAL A 21 2.33 -20.25 -3.34
N ASP A 22 1.69 -20.03 -4.49
CA ASP A 22 1.07 -21.08 -5.30
C ASP A 22 2.08 -22.14 -5.82
N ARG A 23 3.36 -21.77 -5.88
CA ARG A 23 4.49 -22.68 -6.22
C ARG A 23 5.21 -23.25 -5.00
N GLY A 24 4.73 -23.01 -3.79
CA GLY A 24 5.41 -23.40 -2.55
C GLY A 24 6.71 -22.63 -2.29
N LEU A 25 6.86 -21.43 -2.86
CA LEU A 25 8.06 -20.59 -2.75
C LEU A 25 7.80 -19.43 -1.77
N ASN A 26 8.86 -18.99 -1.07
CA ASN A 26 8.79 -17.85 -0.17
C ASN A 26 8.96 -16.53 -0.96
N PRO A 27 7.95 -15.61 -0.95
CA PRO A 27 8.02 -14.33 -1.66
C PRO A 27 9.17 -13.41 -1.23
N LEU A 28 9.62 -13.51 0.04
CA LEU A 28 10.69 -12.67 0.57
C LEU A 28 12.09 -13.04 0.08
N THR A 29 12.26 -14.28 -0.37
CA THR A 29 13.57 -14.84 -0.79
C THR A 29 13.60 -15.25 -2.26
N THR A 30 12.44 -15.40 -2.90
CA THR A 30 12.35 -15.81 -4.29
C THR A 30 12.34 -14.63 -5.24
N ASN A 31 13.26 -14.61 -6.18
CA ASN A 31 13.26 -13.65 -7.27
C ASN A 31 12.23 -14.06 -8.32
N LEU A 32 11.12 -13.32 -8.39
CA LEU A 32 10.02 -13.57 -9.32
C LEU A 32 9.41 -12.27 -9.84
N VAL A 33 9.08 -12.24 -11.11
CA VAL A 33 8.29 -11.19 -11.74
C VAL A 33 7.07 -11.78 -12.42
N VAL A 34 5.97 -11.01 -12.44
CA VAL A 34 4.76 -11.36 -13.19
C VAL A 34 4.76 -10.52 -14.46
N ALA A 35 4.99 -11.16 -15.59
CA ALA A 35 5.04 -10.52 -16.91
C ALA A 35 4.67 -11.51 -18.01
N ASP A 36 4.30 -10.99 -19.18
CA ASP A 36 4.07 -11.79 -20.39
C ASP A 36 5.22 -11.58 -21.41
N PRO A 37 6.21 -12.48 -21.45
CA PRO A 37 7.34 -12.38 -22.38
C PRO A 37 6.96 -12.46 -23.87
N SER A 38 5.77 -13.00 -24.20
CA SER A 38 5.30 -13.07 -25.60
C SER A 38 5.10 -11.68 -26.21
N ARG A 39 4.92 -10.66 -25.37
CA ARG A 39 4.88 -9.23 -25.76
C ARG A 39 6.25 -8.62 -26.00
N GLY A 40 7.30 -9.44 -26.00
CA GLY A 40 8.68 -9.02 -26.21
C GLY A 40 9.33 -8.45 -24.93
N ARG A 41 10.59 -8.03 -25.08
CA ARG A 41 11.39 -7.51 -23.95
C ARG A 41 10.87 -6.20 -23.37
N GLY A 42 10.00 -5.48 -24.10
CA GLY A 42 9.31 -4.28 -23.62
C GLY A 42 8.09 -4.55 -22.72
N ALA A 43 7.73 -5.82 -22.47
CA ALA A 43 6.63 -6.18 -21.60
C ALA A 43 6.79 -5.59 -20.19
N ILE A 44 5.70 -5.04 -19.66
CA ILE A 44 5.67 -4.46 -18.30
C ILE A 44 5.56 -5.59 -17.29
N CYS A 45 6.38 -5.55 -16.24
CA CYS A 45 6.24 -6.38 -15.07
C CYS A 45 5.06 -5.88 -14.23
N LEU A 46 3.94 -6.62 -14.26
CA LEU A 46 2.73 -6.26 -13.49
C LEU A 46 2.99 -6.30 -11.98
N ALA A 47 3.87 -7.19 -11.53
CA ALA A 47 4.36 -7.24 -10.17
C ALA A 47 5.79 -7.76 -10.11
N VAL A 48 6.48 -7.36 -9.07
CA VAL A 48 7.86 -7.75 -8.76
C VAL A 48 7.89 -8.23 -7.32
N SER A 49 8.50 -9.39 -7.06
CA SER A 49 8.56 -9.95 -5.71
C SER A 49 9.32 -9.03 -4.73
N PRO A 50 9.03 -9.12 -3.43
CA PRO A 50 9.78 -8.36 -2.41
C PRO A 50 11.30 -8.60 -2.48
N SER A 51 11.72 -9.84 -2.80
CA SER A 51 13.13 -10.18 -3.01
C SER A 51 13.76 -9.35 -4.13
N MET A 52 13.11 -9.29 -5.30
CA MET A 52 13.59 -8.50 -6.45
C MET A 52 13.60 -6.98 -6.15
N LYS A 53 12.60 -6.48 -5.39
CA LYS A 53 12.57 -5.07 -4.97
C LYS A 53 13.76 -4.70 -4.09
N LYS A 54 14.20 -5.61 -3.18
CA LYS A 54 15.41 -5.42 -2.37
C LYS A 54 16.69 -5.36 -3.22
N LEU A 55 16.68 -5.98 -4.42
CA LEU A 55 17.76 -5.89 -5.40
C LEU A 55 17.66 -4.67 -6.33
N GLY A 56 16.77 -3.72 -6.03
CA GLY A 56 16.60 -2.48 -6.78
C GLY A 56 15.71 -2.56 -8.01
N VAL A 57 15.05 -3.70 -8.26
CA VAL A 57 14.13 -3.85 -9.40
C VAL A 57 12.81 -3.14 -9.08
N ARG A 58 12.45 -2.15 -9.88
CA ARG A 58 11.27 -1.32 -9.66
C ARG A 58 9.98 -2.07 -10.02
N ASN A 59 8.91 -1.80 -9.29
CA ASN A 59 7.58 -2.23 -9.70
C ASN A 59 7.20 -1.57 -11.04
N ARG A 60 6.45 -2.28 -11.88
CA ARG A 60 6.05 -1.83 -13.24
C ARG A 60 7.23 -1.51 -14.18
N CYS A 61 8.45 -2.01 -13.89
CA CYS A 61 9.57 -1.94 -14.84
C CYS A 61 9.26 -2.78 -16.08
N ARG A 62 10.01 -2.55 -17.15
CA ARG A 62 9.99 -3.41 -18.35
C ARG A 62 11.00 -4.55 -18.19
N LEU A 63 10.75 -5.70 -18.82
CA LEU A 63 11.65 -6.86 -18.73
C LEU A 63 13.09 -6.54 -19.11
N PHE A 64 13.32 -5.62 -20.06
CA PHE A 64 14.69 -5.24 -20.46
C PHE A 64 15.43 -4.39 -19.42
N GLU A 65 14.70 -3.75 -18.47
CA GLU A 65 15.29 -2.94 -17.40
C GLU A 65 15.81 -3.80 -16.24
N ILE A 66 15.44 -5.09 -16.19
CA ILE A 66 15.94 -5.99 -15.17
C ILE A 66 17.42 -6.30 -15.47
N PRO A 67 18.34 -6.16 -14.49
CA PRO A 67 19.75 -6.46 -14.68
C PRO A 67 19.98 -7.87 -15.21
N LYS A 68 20.78 -8.01 -16.27
CA LYS A 68 21.03 -9.30 -16.97
C LYS A 68 21.69 -10.37 -16.11
N ASN A 69 22.40 -9.98 -15.05
CA ASN A 69 23.06 -10.86 -14.10
C ASN A 69 22.11 -11.43 -13.04
N LEU A 70 20.88 -10.92 -12.92
CA LEU A 70 19.89 -11.44 -11.99
C LEU A 70 19.20 -12.68 -12.56
N LYS A 71 19.23 -13.76 -11.78
CA LYS A 71 18.40 -14.95 -12.03
C LYS A 71 17.06 -14.78 -11.35
N TYR A 72 15.98 -14.97 -12.10
CA TYR A 72 14.60 -14.83 -11.60
C TYR A 72 13.63 -15.72 -12.39
N ILE A 73 12.48 -15.97 -11.79
CA ILE A 73 11.34 -16.66 -12.40
C ILE A 73 10.45 -15.62 -13.08
N THR A 74 10.04 -15.85 -14.31
CA THR A 74 8.97 -15.08 -14.96
C THR A 74 7.68 -15.90 -14.93
N ALA A 75 6.68 -15.41 -14.21
CA ALA A 75 5.35 -16.00 -14.15
C ALA A 75 4.41 -15.26 -15.10
N LEU A 76 3.63 -16.01 -15.88
CA LEU A 76 2.55 -15.42 -16.69
C LEU A 76 1.43 -14.89 -15.78
N PRO A 77 0.79 -13.76 -16.13
CA PRO A 77 -0.33 -13.22 -15.36
C PRO A 77 -1.52 -14.19 -15.30
N ARG A 78 -1.97 -14.49 -14.09
CA ARG A 78 -3.15 -15.36 -13.83
C ARG A 78 -4.23 -14.56 -13.10
N MET A 79 -4.85 -13.58 -13.77
CA MET A 79 -5.77 -12.62 -13.16
C MET A 79 -6.92 -13.29 -12.39
N ARG A 80 -7.45 -14.41 -12.90
CA ARG A 80 -8.50 -15.16 -12.20
C ARG A 80 -8.04 -15.66 -10.84
N LEU A 81 -6.83 -16.23 -10.75
CA LEU A 81 -6.24 -16.66 -9.48
C LEU A 81 -6.09 -15.50 -8.51
N TYR A 82 -5.64 -14.32 -9.00
CA TYR A 82 -5.47 -13.15 -8.14
C TYR A 82 -6.80 -12.65 -7.59
N MET A 83 -7.86 -12.63 -8.43
CA MET A 83 -9.20 -12.27 -8.00
C MET A 83 -9.77 -13.28 -6.97
N GLU A 84 -9.54 -14.58 -7.17
CA GLU A 84 -9.95 -15.64 -6.23
C GLU A 84 -9.26 -15.45 -4.88
N LYS A 85 -7.95 -15.13 -4.87
CA LYS A 85 -7.18 -14.87 -3.65
C LYS A 85 -7.61 -13.57 -2.94
N ALA A 86 -7.87 -12.50 -3.67
CA ALA A 86 -8.42 -11.27 -3.11
C ALA A 86 -9.79 -11.51 -2.47
N ALA A 87 -10.68 -12.23 -3.14
CA ALA A 87 -11.99 -12.60 -2.61
C ALA A 87 -11.90 -13.52 -1.37
N GLU A 88 -10.91 -14.41 -1.31
CA GLU A 88 -10.64 -15.24 -0.12
C GLU A 88 -10.28 -14.36 1.09
N ILE A 89 -9.40 -13.38 0.90
CA ILE A 89 -9.00 -12.44 1.95
C ILE A 89 -10.18 -11.58 2.39
N TYR A 90 -10.95 -11.04 1.46
CA TYR A 90 -12.15 -10.26 1.77
C TYR A 90 -13.16 -11.08 2.60
N ARG A 91 -13.43 -12.33 2.23
CA ARG A 91 -14.28 -13.24 3.03
C ARG A 91 -13.73 -13.46 4.46
N ASN A 92 -12.41 -13.39 4.64
CA ASN A 92 -11.83 -13.49 5.98
C ASN A 92 -12.06 -12.19 6.78
N TYR A 93 -11.99 -11.01 6.16
CA TYR A 93 -12.34 -9.76 6.84
C TYR A 93 -13.80 -9.75 7.32
N LEU A 94 -14.74 -10.29 6.52
CA LEU A 94 -16.16 -10.39 6.88
C LEU A 94 -16.45 -11.27 8.12
N LYS A 95 -15.48 -12.03 8.61
CA LYS A 95 -15.61 -12.77 9.88
C LYS A 95 -15.40 -11.87 11.10
N PHE A 96 -14.78 -10.72 10.90
CA PHE A 96 -14.42 -9.79 11.96
C PHE A 96 -15.16 -8.47 11.88
N PHE A 97 -15.54 -8.04 10.68
CA PHE A 97 -16.12 -6.72 10.41
C PHE A 97 -17.37 -6.85 9.56
N ALA A 98 -18.30 -5.94 9.77
CA ALA A 98 -19.48 -5.80 8.92
C ALA A 98 -19.08 -5.26 7.52
N PRO A 99 -19.80 -5.65 6.45
CA PRO A 99 -19.47 -5.23 5.08
C PRO A 99 -19.43 -3.72 4.89
N GLU A 100 -20.29 -2.98 5.58
CA GLU A 100 -20.39 -1.53 5.53
C GLU A 100 -19.17 -0.80 6.11
N ASP A 101 -18.38 -1.48 6.95
CA ASP A 101 -17.16 -0.93 7.55
C ASP A 101 -15.92 -1.25 6.72
N ILE A 102 -16.03 -2.05 5.64
CA ILE A 102 -14.95 -2.43 4.75
C ILE A 102 -15.11 -1.73 3.42
N HIS A 103 -14.17 -0.89 3.05
CA HIS A 103 -14.11 -0.25 1.74
C HIS A 103 -12.98 -0.87 0.91
N VAL A 104 -13.33 -1.65 -0.12
CA VAL A 104 -12.37 -2.23 -1.07
C VAL A 104 -11.89 -1.12 -2.00
N TYR A 105 -10.63 -0.73 -1.85
CA TYR A 105 -10.00 0.34 -2.64
C TYR A 105 -9.41 -0.19 -3.95
N SER A 106 -8.76 -1.35 -3.90
CA SER A 106 -8.22 -2.07 -5.06
C SER A 106 -8.29 -3.59 -4.86
N ILE A 107 -7.70 -4.35 -5.77
CA ILE A 107 -7.65 -5.82 -5.66
C ILE A 107 -6.80 -6.30 -4.48
N ASP A 108 -5.84 -5.49 -4.04
CA ASP A 108 -4.86 -5.80 -2.99
C ASP A 108 -4.91 -4.84 -1.81
N GLU A 109 -5.80 -3.84 -1.85
CA GLU A 109 -5.89 -2.80 -0.83
C GLU A 109 -7.32 -2.55 -0.37
N CYS A 110 -7.52 -2.43 0.96
CA CYS A 110 -8.80 -2.06 1.54
C CYS A 110 -8.63 -1.13 2.75
N PHE A 111 -9.67 -0.35 3.02
CA PHE A 111 -9.85 0.38 4.27
C PHE A 111 -10.88 -0.33 5.15
N VAL A 112 -10.68 -0.24 6.47
CA VAL A 112 -11.62 -0.77 7.46
C VAL A 112 -11.82 0.25 8.56
N ASP A 113 -13.08 0.61 8.85
CA ASP A 113 -13.42 1.37 10.05
C ASP A 113 -13.45 0.40 11.24
N ILE A 114 -12.47 0.55 12.14
CA ILE A 114 -12.37 -0.31 13.33
C ILE A 114 -12.90 0.35 14.59
N THR A 115 -13.44 1.55 14.51
CA THR A 115 -13.82 2.39 15.65
C THR A 115 -14.72 1.65 16.65
N LYS A 116 -15.80 1.03 16.19
CA LYS A 116 -16.74 0.31 17.05
C LYS A 116 -16.18 -1.04 17.55
N TYR A 117 -15.20 -1.60 16.83
CA TYR A 117 -14.62 -2.91 17.13
C TYR A 117 -13.58 -2.87 18.25
N LEU A 118 -12.99 -1.70 18.54
CA LEU A 118 -12.08 -1.54 19.68
C LEU A 118 -12.76 -1.92 20.99
N LYS A 119 -14.00 -1.44 21.17
CA LYS A 119 -14.81 -1.77 22.34
C LYS A 119 -15.34 -3.22 22.28
N LEU A 120 -15.77 -3.67 21.10
CA LEU A 120 -16.32 -5.01 20.90
C LEU A 120 -15.28 -6.09 21.23
N TYR A 121 -14.05 -5.95 20.74
CA TYR A 121 -12.97 -6.92 20.97
C TYR A 121 -12.18 -6.63 22.25
N ASN A 122 -12.38 -5.46 22.86
CA ASN A 122 -11.60 -4.98 24.01
C ASN A 122 -10.08 -5.01 23.70
N LEU A 123 -9.70 -4.60 22.49
CA LEU A 123 -8.33 -4.57 21.99
C LEU A 123 -7.96 -3.17 21.48
N PRO A 124 -6.71 -2.73 21.65
CA PRO A 124 -6.22 -1.50 21.04
C PRO A 124 -6.09 -1.65 19.51
N PRO A 125 -6.08 -0.54 18.74
CA PRO A 125 -6.02 -0.56 17.27
C PRO A 125 -4.89 -1.42 16.73
N ARG A 126 -3.69 -1.37 17.32
CA ARG A 126 -2.51 -2.12 16.88
C ARG A 126 -2.69 -3.62 17.02
N GLU A 127 -3.31 -4.08 18.10
CA GLU A 127 -3.55 -5.51 18.32
C GLU A 127 -4.61 -6.08 17.36
N ILE A 128 -5.69 -5.33 17.07
CA ILE A 128 -6.65 -5.70 16.02
C ILE A 128 -5.94 -5.80 14.68
N THR A 129 -5.08 -4.83 14.36
CA THR A 129 -4.33 -4.82 13.10
C THR A 129 -3.42 -6.04 13.00
N LYS A 130 -2.64 -6.31 14.05
CA LYS A 130 -1.74 -7.48 14.09
C LYS A 130 -2.50 -8.79 13.92
N MET A 131 -3.61 -8.97 14.64
CA MET A 131 -4.48 -10.13 14.49
C MET A 131 -4.92 -10.35 13.03
N LEU A 132 -5.24 -9.27 12.30
CA LEU A 132 -5.61 -9.36 10.89
C LEU A 132 -4.44 -9.73 9.98
N LEU A 133 -3.27 -9.12 10.19
CA LEU A 133 -2.07 -9.44 9.40
C LEU A 133 -1.64 -10.89 9.61
N ASP A 134 -1.64 -11.35 10.86
CA ASP A 134 -1.33 -12.74 11.22
C ASP A 134 -2.34 -13.72 10.58
N MET A 135 -3.64 -13.42 10.66
CA MET A 135 -4.70 -14.22 10.02
C MET A 135 -4.52 -14.31 8.49
N ILE A 136 -4.18 -13.19 7.81
CA ILE A 136 -3.91 -13.20 6.37
C ILE A 136 -2.75 -14.14 6.08
N TYR A 137 -1.65 -14.01 6.81
CA TYR A 137 -0.46 -14.83 6.62
C TYR A 137 -0.74 -16.31 6.86
N GLU A 138 -1.36 -16.67 7.98
CA GLU A 138 -1.67 -18.06 8.35
C GLU A 138 -2.58 -18.75 7.33
N ARG A 139 -3.57 -18.03 6.77
CA ARG A 139 -4.54 -18.62 5.84
C ARG A 139 -4.07 -18.64 4.39
N THR A 140 -3.26 -17.68 4.00
CA THR A 140 -2.93 -17.48 2.58
C THR A 140 -1.44 -17.54 2.27
N GLY A 141 -0.56 -17.50 3.27
CA GLY A 141 0.89 -17.36 3.09
C GLY A 141 1.31 -15.98 2.55
N LEU A 142 0.36 -15.04 2.38
CA LEU A 142 0.64 -13.70 1.87
C LEU A 142 0.97 -12.76 3.02
N ILE A 143 1.91 -11.85 2.77
CA ILE A 143 2.28 -10.82 3.74
C ILE A 143 1.50 -9.56 3.41
N ALA A 144 0.83 -9.01 4.43
CA ALA A 144 0.18 -7.73 4.38
C ALA A 144 0.94 -6.68 5.19
N THR A 145 0.71 -5.41 4.86
CA THR A 145 1.17 -4.24 5.61
C THR A 145 -0.04 -3.39 5.96
N ALA A 146 0.01 -2.64 7.05
CA ALA A 146 -1.12 -1.82 7.45
C ALA A 146 -0.71 -0.44 7.96
N GLY A 147 -1.57 0.54 7.68
CA GLY A 147 -1.53 1.84 8.31
C GLY A 147 -2.76 2.04 9.19
N ILE A 148 -2.56 2.54 10.39
CA ILE A 148 -3.61 2.93 11.33
C ILE A 148 -3.67 4.45 11.33
N GLY A 149 -4.86 5.02 11.18
CA GLY A 149 -5.06 6.48 11.22
C GLY A 149 -6.35 6.88 11.91
N THR A 150 -6.42 8.13 12.37
CA THR A 150 -7.64 8.71 12.94
C THR A 150 -8.62 9.19 11.86
N ASN A 151 -8.21 9.12 10.60
CA ASN A 151 -9.04 9.26 9.40
C ASN A 151 -8.42 8.43 8.27
N LEU A 152 -9.14 8.30 7.13
CA LEU A 152 -8.71 7.49 5.99
C LEU A 152 -7.39 7.97 5.36
N PHE A 153 -7.17 9.29 5.28
CA PHE A 153 -5.94 9.86 4.74
C PHE A 153 -4.74 9.50 5.60
N LEU A 154 -4.84 9.67 6.92
CA LEU A 154 -3.76 9.32 7.86
C LEU A 154 -3.48 7.82 7.86
N ALA A 155 -4.51 6.97 7.76
CA ALA A 155 -4.34 5.53 7.62
C ALA A 155 -3.56 5.18 6.35
N LYS A 156 -3.87 5.84 5.22
CA LYS A 156 -3.18 5.62 3.95
C LYS A 156 -1.73 6.11 3.98
N VAL A 157 -1.46 7.29 4.53
CA VAL A 157 -0.09 7.81 4.68
C VAL A 157 0.73 6.93 5.64
N ALA A 158 0.13 6.48 6.75
CA ALA A 158 0.78 5.54 7.67
C ALA A 158 1.16 4.22 6.99
N LEU A 159 0.30 3.71 6.10
CA LEU A 159 0.60 2.55 5.28
C LEU A 159 1.75 2.82 4.29
N ASP A 160 1.65 3.91 3.51
CA ASP A 160 2.56 4.14 2.38
C ASP A 160 3.96 4.56 2.82
N VAL A 161 4.10 5.21 3.98
CA VAL A 161 5.37 5.76 4.47
C VAL A 161 5.86 5.02 5.70
N ILE A 162 5.08 5.05 6.81
CA ILE A 162 5.54 4.59 8.11
C ILE A 162 5.67 3.06 8.17
N SER A 163 4.68 2.31 7.64
CA SER A 163 4.68 0.84 7.75
C SER A 163 5.86 0.17 7.06
N LYS A 164 6.47 0.84 6.06
CA LYS A 164 7.60 0.29 5.30
C LYS A 164 8.88 0.15 6.13
N SER A 165 9.07 1.04 7.12
CA SER A 165 10.20 1.04 8.05
C SER A 165 9.89 0.32 9.36
N SER A 166 8.62 0.01 9.62
CA SER A 166 8.20 -0.69 10.84
C SER A 166 8.51 -2.19 10.78
N PRO A 167 9.11 -2.77 11.85
CA PRO A 167 9.49 -4.18 11.88
C PRO A 167 8.31 -5.14 11.84
N ASP A 168 7.13 -4.71 12.30
CA ASP A 168 5.87 -5.47 12.28
C ASP A 168 4.95 -5.10 11.12
N TYR A 169 5.43 -4.28 10.16
CA TYR A 169 4.67 -3.82 8.99
C TYR A 169 3.42 -2.98 9.34
N ILE A 170 3.37 -2.38 10.52
CA ILE A 170 2.24 -1.55 10.97
C ILE A 170 2.74 -0.12 11.20
N GLY A 171 2.17 0.84 10.47
CA GLY A 171 2.34 2.28 10.70
C GLY A 171 1.17 2.85 11.53
N TYR A 172 1.39 3.95 12.24
CA TYR A 172 0.35 4.69 12.94
C TYR A 172 0.54 6.19 12.76
N LEU A 173 -0.54 6.90 12.46
CA LEU A 173 -0.58 8.37 12.45
C LEU A 173 -1.88 8.88 13.06
N ASN A 174 -1.75 9.90 13.90
CA ASN A 174 -2.79 10.83 14.26
C ASN A 174 -2.43 12.24 13.76
N GLU A 175 -3.23 13.26 14.01
CA GLU A 175 -2.96 14.61 13.53
C GLU A 175 -1.67 15.21 14.09
N ASP A 176 -1.35 14.94 15.37
CA ASP A 176 -0.15 15.49 16.00
C ASP A 176 1.12 14.84 15.43
N LEU A 177 1.15 13.50 15.37
CA LEU A 177 2.26 12.77 14.75
C LEU A 177 2.42 13.10 13.26
N PHE A 178 1.31 13.33 12.54
CA PHE A 178 1.37 13.76 11.15
C PHE A 178 2.07 15.11 11.01
N LYS A 179 1.78 16.07 11.87
CA LYS A 179 2.48 17.37 11.88
C LYS A 179 3.96 17.22 12.24
N GLU A 180 4.24 16.39 13.23
CA GLU A 180 5.60 16.18 13.72
C GLU A 180 6.50 15.44 12.71
N GLU A 181 5.99 14.35 12.12
CA GLU A 181 6.81 13.44 11.31
C GLU A 181 6.67 13.67 9.80
N MET A 182 5.51 14.19 9.35
CA MET A 182 5.17 14.20 7.93
C MET A 182 5.12 15.60 7.29
N TRP A 183 5.02 16.68 8.07
CA TRP A 183 4.92 18.02 7.50
C TRP A 183 6.13 18.40 6.63
N HIS A 184 7.32 18.00 7.03
CA HIS A 184 8.57 18.21 6.29
C HIS A 184 9.09 16.95 5.60
N TYR A 185 8.20 15.96 5.40
CA TYR A 185 8.56 14.73 4.71
C TYR A 185 8.77 14.96 3.21
N GLU A 186 9.88 14.46 2.71
CA GLU A 186 10.22 14.47 1.29
C GLU A 186 10.55 13.05 0.79
N PRO A 187 10.20 12.71 -0.46
CA PRO A 187 9.58 13.56 -1.49
C PRO A 187 8.04 13.57 -1.35
N LEU A 188 7.41 14.69 -1.74
CA LEU A 188 5.94 14.81 -1.79
C LEU A 188 5.25 13.71 -2.61
N THR A 189 5.94 13.13 -3.59
CA THR A 189 5.40 12.05 -4.45
C THR A 189 5.16 10.74 -3.74
N ASP A 190 5.60 10.59 -2.50
CA ASP A 190 5.31 9.41 -1.66
C ASP A 190 3.98 9.58 -0.90
N ILE A 191 3.45 10.81 -0.88
CA ILE A 191 2.17 11.11 -0.24
C ILE A 191 1.02 10.76 -1.19
N TRP A 192 0.04 10.08 -0.65
CA TRP A 192 -1.15 9.65 -1.38
C TRP A 192 -1.79 10.81 -2.16
N ASN A 193 -2.15 10.55 -3.40
CA ASN A 193 -2.69 11.52 -4.38
C ASN A 193 -1.75 12.62 -4.84
N ILE A 194 -0.49 12.70 -4.37
CA ILE A 194 0.49 13.64 -4.91
C ILE A 194 1.41 12.94 -5.91
N GLY A 195 1.00 12.91 -7.17
CA GLY A 195 1.85 12.39 -8.25
C GLY A 195 2.85 13.43 -8.77
N ARG A 196 3.76 13.00 -9.66
CA ARG A 196 4.80 13.85 -10.25
C ARG A 196 4.25 15.14 -10.86
N GLY A 197 3.07 15.10 -11.52
CA GLY A 197 2.44 16.27 -12.10
C GLY A 197 2.02 17.32 -11.07
N ILE A 198 1.49 16.90 -9.93
CA ILE A 198 1.14 17.77 -8.81
C ILE A 198 2.40 18.32 -8.17
N ALA A 199 3.38 17.47 -7.84
CA ALA A 199 4.64 17.90 -7.24
C ALA A 199 5.38 18.94 -8.13
N SER A 200 5.44 18.73 -9.47
CA SER A 200 6.04 19.71 -10.39
C SER A 200 5.30 21.05 -10.44
N ARG A 201 3.98 21.06 -10.23
CA ARG A 201 3.21 22.31 -10.16
C ARG A 201 3.44 23.05 -8.86
N LEU A 202 3.49 22.32 -7.73
CA LEU A 202 3.80 22.88 -6.41
C LEU A 202 5.22 23.47 -6.37
N LEU A 203 6.18 22.82 -7.04
CA LEU A 203 7.57 23.31 -7.11
C LEU A 203 7.70 24.70 -7.77
N LYS A 204 6.75 25.13 -8.62
CA LYS A 204 6.73 26.50 -9.16
C LYS A 204 6.52 27.59 -8.10
N TYR A 205 6.06 27.20 -6.93
CA TYR A 205 5.83 28.05 -5.77
C TYR A 205 6.81 27.73 -4.63
N ASP A 206 7.94 27.08 -4.94
CA ASP A 206 8.96 26.63 -3.97
C ASP A 206 8.42 25.70 -2.89
N VAL A 207 7.33 24.95 -3.19
CA VAL A 207 6.73 24.00 -2.28
C VAL A 207 7.28 22.61 -2.55
N VAL A 208 7.99 22.07 -1.55
CA VAL A 208 8.67 20.77 -1.61
C VAL A 208 8.10 19.77 -0.60
N ASP A 209 7.35 20.24 0.41
CA ASP A 209 6.80 19.45 1.51
C ASP A 209 5.31 19.80 1.80
N LEU A 210 4.71 19.05 2.72
CA LEU A 210 3.30 19.27 3.11
C LEU A 210 3.11 20.58 3.88
N TYR A 211 4.11 21.01 4.66
CA TYR A 211 4.05 22.28 5.36
C TYR A 211 3.99 23.45 4.37
N GLY A 212 4.81 23.43 3.33
CA GLY A 212 4.79 24.41 2.26
C GLY A 212 3.42 24.53 1.59
N ILE A 213 2.67 23.41 1.42
CA ILE A 213 1.30 23.45 0.89
C ILE A 213 0.38 24.32 1.76
N THR A 214 0.54 24.30 3.10
CA THR A 214 -0.27 25.10 4.01
C THR A 214 0.03 26.60 3.97
N GLN A 215 1.17 26.99 3.38
CA GLN A 215 1.62 28.38 3.27
C GLN A 215 1.21 29.04 1.95
N ILE A 216 0.73 28.29 0.96
CA ILE A 216 0.25 28.83 -0.30
C ILE A 216 -1.17 29.42 -0.13
N GLU A 217 -1.42 30.55 -0.77
CA GLU A 217 -2.77 31.11 -0.88
C GLU A 217 -3.71 30.10 -1.57
N GLU A 218 -4.87 29.85 -0.97
CA GLU A 218 -5.86 28.87 -1.45
C GLU A 218 -6.25 29.09 -2.92
N VAL A 219 -6.40 30.35 -3.36
CA VAL A 219 -6.71 30.69 -4.76
C VAL A 219 -5.65 30.19 -5.74
N LYS A 220 -4.35 30.22 -5.34
CA LYS A 220 -3.26 29.69 -6.17
C LYS A 220 -3.30 28.17 -6.24
N LEU A 221 -3.62 27.51 -5.13
CA LEU A 221 -3.80 26.04 -5.11
C LEU A 221 -4.94 25.60 -6.04
N TYR A 222 -6.09 26.24 -6.00
CA TYR A 222 -7.22 25.90 -6.89
C TYR A 222 -6.90 26.13 -8.38
N LYS A 223 -6.08 27.12 -8.71
CA LYS A 223 -5.67 27.38 -10.08
C LYS A 223 -4.75 26.28 -10.64
N GLU A 224 -3.81 25.80 -9.83
CA GLU A 224 -2.80 24.80 -10.25
C GLU A 224 -3.28 23.36 -10.03
N LEU A 225 -4.16 23.13 -9.07
CA LEU A 225 -4.72 21.83 -8.71
C LEU A 225 -6.25 21.87 -8.94
N PRO A 226 -6.71 21.87 -10.23
CA PRO A 226 -8.14 21.83 -10.48
C PRO A 226 -8.73 20.59 -9.80
N LEU A 227 -9.82 20.78 -9.04
CA LEU A 227 -10.56 19.71 -8.44
C LEU A 227 -10.88 18.67 -9.51
N ILE A 228 -10.37 17.46 -9.34
CA ILE A 228 -10.85 16.31 -10.08
C ILE A 228 -12.21 16.01 -9.47
N VAL A 229 -13.26 16.53 -10.11
CA VAL A 229 -14.65 16.23 -9.81
C VAL A 229 -14.96 14.82 -10.31
#